data_079e64a1fe1546150cf8a67134611894
#
_entry.id   079e64a1fe1546150cf8a67134611894
#
_cell.length_a   1.000
_cell.length_b   1.000
_cell.length_c   1.000
_cell.angle_alpha   90.00
_cell.angle_beta   90.00
_cell.angle_gamma   90.00
#
_symmetry.space_group_name_H-M   'P 1'
#
loop_
_entity.id
_entity.type
_entity.pdbx_description
1 polymer ?
#
loop_
_entity_poly.entity_id
_entity_poly.type
_entity_poly.pdbx_seq_one_letter_code
_entity_poly.pdbx_strand_id
1 'polypeptide(L)'
;MTARERLAPLAARLRAALADEKQRVNLLVCMGLAGLLLLAVSSWLPADSSTQSAAPAAMTDSTADYAAELETRLTALISRVEGAGKSAVMVTLESGSESIYATDTDSDGSSTHVLLGSGGADGLVETVETPRVLGVAVVCEGGGSAAVQSRVTALVQALTGIGTNHITVAKMASAN
;
A
#
# COMPACT_ATOMS: atom_id res chain seq x y z
N MET A 1 -21.54 20.48 33.54
CA MET A 1 -20.30 21.23 33.87
C MET A 1 -19.38 21.15 32.65
N THR A 2 -19.39 22.20 31.87
CA THR A 2 -18.75 22.22 30.53
C THR A 2 -17.25 22.55 30.65
N ALA A 3 -16.46 21.93 29.75
CA ALA A 3 -15.00 22.11 29.66
C ALA A 3 -14.51 23.57 29.60
N ARG A 4 -15.38 24.50 29.27
CA ARG A 4 -15.14 25.96 29.24
C ARG A 4 -14.87 26.58 30.59
N GLU A 5 -15.47 26.09 31.69
CA GLU A 5 -15.30 26.67 33.03
C GLU A 5 -13.95 26.31 33.68
N ARG A 6 -13.30 25.25 33.23
CA ARG A 6 -11.97 24.86 33.74
C ARG A 6 -10.81 25.59 33.04
N LEU A 7 -11.04 26.18 31.87
CA LEU A 7 -10.02 26.89 31.09
C LEU A 7 -9.92 28.39 31.42
N ALA A 8 -10.95 28.97 32.03
CA ALA A 8 -10.97 30.39 32.38
C ALA A 8 -9.87 30.82 33.38
N PRO A 9 -9.56 30.05 34.46
CA PRO A 9 -8.50 30.45 35.42
C PRO A 9 -7.09 30.29 34.83
N LEU A 10 -6.90 29.36 33.87
CA LEU A 10 -5.62 29.16 33.18
C LEU A 10 -5.30 30.32 32.21
N ALA A 11 -6.29 30.80 31.48
CA ALA A 11 -6.14 31.95 30.59
C ALA A 11 -5.84 33.27 31.32
N ALA A 12 -6.40 33.47 32.53
CA ALA A 12 -6.11 34.62 33.36
C ALA A 12 -4.68 34.58 33.92
N ARG A 13 -4.19 33.46 34.33
CA ARG A 13 -2.78 33.25 34.79
C ARG A 13 -1.78 33.45 33.69
N LEU A 14 -2.08 32.98 32.46
CA LEU A 14 -1.24 33.21 31.29
C LEU A 14 -1.14 34.69 30.91
N ARG A 15 -2.23 35.44 31.02
CA ARG A 15 -2.21 36.88 30.75
C ARG A 15 -1.42 37.67 31.81
N ALA A 16 -1.45 37.26 33.05
CA ALA A 16 -0.67 37.89 34.13
C ALA A 16 0.85 37.58 33.97
N ALA A 17 1.21 36.38 33.54
CA ALA A 17 2.60 35.98 33.25
C ALA A 17 3.20 36.70 32.02
N LEU A 18 2.35 37.20 31.12
CA LEU A 18 2.77 37.95 29.92
C LEU A 18 3.05 39.44 30.20
N ALA A 19 2.76 39.93 31.39
CA ALA A 19 2.96 41.35 31.77
C ALA A 19 4.38 41.67 32.29
N ASP A 20 5.15 40.64 32.69
CA ASP A 20 6.48 40.84 33.24
C ASP A 20 7.56 40.33 32.23
N GLU A 21 8.49 41.24 31.84
CA GLU A 21 9.47 40.98 30.79
C GLU A 21 10.39 39.79 31.10
N LYS A 22 10.75 39.59 32.36
CA LYS A 22 11.54 38.44 32.82
C LYS A 22 10.76 37.11 32.81
N GLN A 23 9.44 37.17 33.04
CA GLN A 23 8.56 36.00 32.99
C GLN A 23 8.27 35.58 31.56
N ARG A 24 8.26 36.51 30.59
CA ARG A 24 8.10 36.19 29.15
C ARG A 24 9.26 35.34 28.64
N VAL A 25 10.50 35.71 28.99
CA VAL A 25 11.69 34.95 28.58
C VAL A 25 11.66 33.55 29.20
N ASN A 26 11.31 33.46 30.48
CA ASN A 26 11.23 32.16 31.16
C ASN A 26 10.13 31.26 30.59
N LEU A 27 8.99 31.85 30.21
CA LEU A 27 7.85 31.15 29.59
C LEU A 27 8.24 30.63 28.18
N LEU A 28 8.97 31.43 27.40
CA LEU A 28 9.46 31.02 26.07
C LEU A 28 10.49 29.90 26.17
N VAL A 29 11.38 29.96 27.16
CA VAL A 29 12.38 28.91 27.42
C VAL A 29 11.69 27.61 27.85
N CYS A 30 10.69 27.70 28.76
CA CYS A 30 9.90 26.53 29.17
C CYS A 30 9.10 25.90 28.01
N MET A 31 8.54 26.75 27.14
CA MET A 31 7.78 26.29 25.97
C MET A 31 8.69 25.65 24.92
N GLY A 32 9.91 26.19 24.74
CA GLY A 32 10.95 25.59 23.90
C GLY A 32 11.46 24.24 24.43
N LEU A 33 11.71 24.18 25.75
CA LEU A 33 12.10 22.93 26.40
C LEU A 33 10.99 21.87 26.34
N ALA A 34 9.73 22.25 26.52
CA ALA A 34 8.59 21.35 26.39
C ALA A 34 8.45 20.82 24.94
N GLY A 35 8.67 21.65 23.93
CA GLY A 35 8.69 21.25 22.53
C GLY A 35 9.82 20.25 22.23
N LEU A 36 11.00 20.49 22.77
CA LEU A 36 12.17 19.61 22.60
C LEU A 36 11.95 18.26 23.32
N LEU A 37 11.29 18.28 24.47
CA LEU A 37 10.92 17.07 25.22
C LEU A 37 9.86 16.25 24.49
N LEU A 38 8.89 16.90 23.83
CA LEU A 38 7.90 16.21 22.98
C LEU A 38 8.56 15.55 21.76
N LEU A 39 9.55 16.19 21.13
CA LEU A 39 10.31 15.59 20.04
C LEU A 39 11.13 14.38 20.52
N ALA A 40 11.73 14.44 21.70
CA ALA A 40 12.47 13.33 22.28
C ALA A 40 11.57 12.13 22.63
N VAL A 41 10.34 12.38 23.12
CA VAL A 41 9.35 11.33 23.42
C VAL A 41 8.78 10.76 22.11
N SER A 42 8.61 11.57 21.07
CA SER A 42 8.16 11.12 19.75
C SER A 42 9.13 10.12 19.11
N SER A 43 10.42 10.20 19.43
CA SER A 43 11.43 9.24 18.97
C SER A 43 11.34 7.87 19.64
N TRP A 44 10.60 7.74 20.74
CA TRP A 44 10.45 6.49 21.51
C TRP A 44 9.12 5.77 21.26
N LEU A 45 8.14 6.44 20.64
CA LEU A 45 6.93 5.76 20.19
C LEU A 45 7.26 5.06 18.87
N PRO A 46 6.93 3.75 18.72
CA PRO A 46 6.93 3.13 17.42
C PRO A 46 5.92 3.89 16.56
N ALA A 47 6.42 4.65 15.61
CA ALA A 47 5.59 5.33 14.65
C ALA A 47 4.95 4.25 13.77
N ASP A 48 3.65 4.04 13.91
CA ASP A 48 2.84 3.51 12.83
C ASP A 48 3.07 4.45 11.63
N SER A 49 3.89 3.98 10.71
CA SER A 49 4.36 4.74 9.55
C SER A 49 3.24 4.89 8.53
N SER A 50 2.34 5.84 8.78
CA SER A 50 1.38 6.34 7.79
C SER A 50 1.54 7.83 7.52
N THR A 51 2.81 8.29 7.47
CA THR A 51 3.13 9.59 6.87
C THR A 51 3.95 9.31 5.61
N GLN A 52 3.24 9.10 4.54
CA GLN A 52 3.75 8.99 3.19
C GLN A 52 4.43 10.31 2.82
N SER A 53 5.73 10.37 3.09
CA SER A 53 6.61 11.37 2.48
C SER A 53 6.65 11.03 1.00
N ALA A 54 6.11 11.90 0.17
CA ALA A 54 6.17 11.77 -1.29
C ALA A 54 7.63 11.96 -1.74
N ALA A 55 8.40 10.87 -1.67
CA ALA A 55 9.54 10.66 -2.55
C ALA A 55 8.98 10.00 -3.83
N PRO A 56 9.55 10.20 -5.01
CA PRO A 56 9.10 9.51 -6.21
C PRO A 56 9.25 8.01 -5.97
N ALA A 57 8.14 7.35 -5.67
CA ALA A 57 8.09 5.93 -5.40
C ALA A 57 8.55 5.22 -6.68
N ALA A 58 9.65 4.51 -6.59
CA ALA A 58 10.08 3.60 -7.63
C ALA A 58 8.91 2.66 -7.93
N MET A 59 8.55 2.51 -9.20
CA MET A 59 7.44 1.68 -9.70
C MET A 59 7.52 0.20 -9.28
N THR A 60 8.57 -0.19 -8.59
CA THR A 60 8.81 -1.54 -8.06
C THR A 60 7.91 -1.88 -6.86
N ASP A 61 7.56 -0.90 -6.02
CA ASP A 61 6.73 -1.15 -4.82
C ASP A 61 5.27 -1.48 -5.20
N SER A 62 4.72 -0.82 -6.22
CA SER A 62 3.33 -1.04 -6.63
C SER A 62 3.05 -2.44 -7.18
N THR A 63 4.05 -3.08 -7.80
CA THR A 63 3.92 -4.43 -8.36
C THR A 63 3.94 -5.50 -7.26
N ALA A 64 4.81 -5.35 -6.27
CA ALA A 64 4.88 -6.23 -5.11
C ALA A 64 3.61 -6.13 -4.25
N ASP A 65 3.10 -4.92 -4.05
CA ASP A 65 1.85 -4.68 -3.32
C ASP A 65 0.66 -5.30 -4.03
N TYR A 66 0.58 -5.19 -5.35
CA TYR A 66 -0.48 -5.82 -6.15
C TYR A 66 -0.44 -7.35 -6.04
N ALA A 67 0.75 -7.96 -6.13
CA ALA A 67 0.91 -9.40 -5.95
C ALA A 67 0.44 -9.85 -4.55
N ALA A 68 0.88 -9.16 -3.50
CA ALA A 68 0.53 -9.47 -2.11
C ALA A 68 -0.98 -9.32 -1.84
N GLU A 69 -1.61 -8.30 -2.41
CA GLU A 69 -3.07 -8.14 -2.32
C GLU A 69 -3.82 -9.27 -3.02
N LEU A 70 -3.37 -9.67 -4.21
CA LEU A 70 -3.96 -10.76 -4.96
C LEU A 70 -3.80 -12.10 -4.23
N GLU A 71 -2.61 -12.40 -3.68
CA GLU A 71 -2.34 -13.58 -2.85
C GLU A 71 -3.26 -13.65 -1.63
N THR A 72 -3.44 -12.52 -0.93
CA THR A 72 -4.33 -12.43 0.23
C THR A 72 -5.78 -12.73 -0.15
N ARG A 73 -6.28 -12.14 -1.24
CA ARG A 73 -7.64 -12.36 -1.74
C ARG A 73 -7.86 -13.80 -2.20
N LEU A 74 -6.91 -14.36 -2.95
CA LEU A 74 -6.98 -15.75 -3.40
C LEU A 74 -6.93 -16.74 -2.23
N THR A 75 -6.06 -16.53 -1.26
CA THR A 75 -5.97 -17.35 -0.05
C THR A 75 -7.29 -17.36 0.70
N ALA A 76 -7.92 -16.20 0.89
CA ALA A 76 -9.21 -16.06 1.57
C ALA A 76 -10.36 -16.78 0.83
N LEU A 77 -10.33 -16.77 -0.50
CA LEU A 77 -11.35 -17.46 -1.31
C LEU A 77 -11.14 -18.97 -1.35
N ILE A 78 -9.90 -19.42 -1.55
CA ILE A 78 -9.55 -20.84 -1.64
C ILE A 78 -9.81 -21.53 -0.31
N SER A 79 -9.56 -20.89 0.83
CA SER A 79 -9.87 -21.47 2.14
C SER A 79 -11.36 -21.72 2.38
N ARG A 80 -12.25 -21.09 1.59
CA ARG A 80 -13.70 -21.31 1.60
C ARG A 80 -14.17 -22.40 0.63
N VAL A 81 -13.27 -22.92 -0.21
CA VAL A 81 -13.62 -24.04 -1.08
C VAL A 81 -13.76 -25.30 -0.25
N GLU A 82 -14.88 -26.02 -0.46
CA GLU A 82 -15.16 -27.26 0.26
C GLU A 82 -14.02 -28.28 0.12
N GLY A 83 -13.47 -28.69 1.24
CA GLY A 83 -12.37 -29.66 1.31
C GLY A 83 -10.97 -29.05 1.11
N ALA A 84 -10.82 -27.77 0.81
CA ALA A 84 -9.51 -27.16 0.66
C ALA A 84 -8.78 -26.96 1.99
N GLY A 85 -9.50 -26.54 3.04
CA GLY A 85 -8.91 -26.25 4.36
C GLY A 85 -7.99 -25.04 4.34
N LYS A 86 -6.99 -25.02 5.21
CA LYS A 86 -5.98 -23.96 5.23
C LYS A 86 -5.24 -23.92 3.90
N SER A 87 -5.01 -22.73 3.40
CA SER A 87 -4.33 -22.53 2.13
C SER A 87 -3.29 -21.40 2.20
N ALA A 88 -2.28 -21.51 1.37
CA ALA A 88 -1.31 -20.47 1.07
C ALA A 88 -1.19 -20.36 -0.45
N VAL A 89 -1.11 -19.15 -0.94
CA VAL A 89 -1.04 -18.86 -2.38
C VAL A 89 0.16 -17.99 -2.64
N MET A 90 0.85 -18.27 -3.73
CA MET A 90 1.91 -17.44 -4.28
C MET A 90 1.59 -17.10 -5.73
N VAL A 91 1.69 -15.83 -6.06
CA VAL A 91 1.40 -15.30 -7.40
C VAL A 91 2.69 -14.77 -8.01
N THR A 92 2.97 -15.18 -9.24
CA THR A 92 4.06 -14.63 -10.05
C THR A 92 3.48 -13.77 -11.14
N LEU A 93 3.98 -12.56 -11.29
CA LEU A 93 3.58 -11.60 -12.32
C LEU A 93 4.56 -11.65 -13.50
N GLU A 94 4.05 -11.45 -14.71
CA GLU A 94 4.84 -11.43 -15.94
C GLU A 94 5.63 -10.13 -16.08
N SER A 95 4.99 -9.02 -15.74
CA SER A 95 5.58 -7.68 -15.81
C SER A 95 5.09 -6.81 -14.66
N GLY A 96 5.76 -5.67 -14.44
CA GLY A 96 5.23 -4.59 -13.61
C GLY A 96 4.09 -3.84 -14.27
N SER A 97 3.59 -2.80 -13.59
CA SER A 97 2.67 -1.85 -14.20
C SER A 97 3.36 -1.16 -15.38
N GLU A 98 2.71 -1.12 -16.53
CA GLU A 98 3.23 -0.47 -17.75
C GLU A 98 2.43 0.80 -18.02
N SER A 99 3.15 1.93 -18.19
CA SER A 99 2.54 3.19 -18.57
C SER A 99 2.59 3.35 -20.08
N ILE A 100 1.43 3.43 -20.71
CA ILE A 100 1.30 3.72 -22.14
C ILE A 100 1.20 5.21 -22.28
N TYR A 101 2.15 5.79 -23.02
CA TYR A 101 2.16 7.23 -23.29
C TYR A 101 1.40 7.55 -24.56
N ALA A 102 0.64 8.65 -24.54
CA ALA A 102 -0.07 9.15 -25.70
C ALA A 102 0.91 9.51 -26.82
N THR A 103 0.59 9.08 -28.03
CA THR A 103 1.34 9.40 -29.25
C THR A 103 0.46 10.19 -30.21
N ASP A 104 1.00 11.25 -30.76
CA ASP A 104 0.40 11.98 -31.89
C ASP A 104 1.03 11.49 -33.20
N THR A 105 0.20 11.26 -34.22
CA THR A 105 0.65 10.76 -35.50
C THR A 105 0.38 11.83 -36.58
N ASP A 106 1.44 12.33 -37.13
CA ASP A 106 1.39 13.35 -38.19
C ASP A 106 0.90 12.74 -39.51
N SER A 107 0.49 13.61 -40.41
CA SER A 107 -0.03 13.23 -41.75
C SER A 107 0.98 12.49 -42.62
N ASP A 108 2.27 12.55 -42.31
CA ASP A 108 3.36 11.82 -42.96
C ASP A 108 3.62 10.43 -42.37
N GLY A 109 2.87 10.05 -41.31
CA GLY A 109 3.00 8.78 -40.61
C GLY A 109 4.06 8.78 -39.48
N SER A 110 4.64 9.93 -39.16
CA SER A 110 5.56 10.08 -38.05
C SER A 110 4.81 10.12 -36.74
N SER A 111 5.21 9.29 -35.75
CA SER A 111 4.60 9.26 -34.42
C SER A 111 5.53 9.93 -33.42
N THR A 112 4.98 10.86 -32.63
CA THR A 112 5.70 11.60 -31.60
C THR A 112 4.94 11.47 -30.28
N HIS A 113 5.66 11.27 -29.16
CA HIS A 113 5.02 11.25 -27.83
C HIS A 113 4.53 12.65 -27.46
N VAL A 114 3.29 12.71 -26.93
CA VAL A 114 2.72 13.95 -26.42
C VAL A 114 3.39 14.30 -25.10
N LEU A 115 4.05 15.47 -25.04
CA LEU A 115 4.74 15.97 -23.88
C LEU A 115 3.91 17.05 -23.18
N LEU A 116 3.89 17.01 -21.83
CA LEU A 116 3.21 17.99 -21.01
C LEU A 116 4.19 19.05 -20.49
N GLY A 117 3.71 20.30 -20.41
CA GLY A 117 4.42 21.43 -19.82
C GLY A 117 5.40 22.15 -20.75
N SER A 118 5.81 23.36 -20.37
CA SER A 118 6.67 24.25 -21.14
C SER A 118 8.14 23.82 -21.23
N GLY A 119 8.51 22.67 -20.64
CA GLY A 119 9.85 22.08 -20.67
C GLY A 119 9.93 20.73 -21.38
N GLY A 120 8.80 20.14 -21.79
CA GLY A 120 8.76 18.86 -22.50
C GLY A 120 9.39 17.68 -21.72
N ALA A 121 9.37 17.73 -20.39
CA ALA A 121 10.02 16.73 -19.53
C ALA A 121 9.12 15.53 -19.21
N ASP A 122 7.78 15.72 -19.25
CA ASP A 122 6.83 14.69 -18.83
C ASP A 122 5.97 14.24 -20.01
N GLY A 123 5.98 12.93 -20.30
CA GLY A 123 5.07 12.32 -21.26
C GLY A 123 3.64 12.24 -20.71
N LEU A 124 2.63 12.51 -21.58
CA LEU A 124 1.24 12.30 -21.22
C LEU A 124 0.95 10.80 -21.13
N VAL A 125 0.71 10.28 -19.91
CA VAL A 125 0.28 8.90 -19.70
C VAL A 125 -1.18 8.77 -20.12
N GLU A 126 -1.45 7.96 -21.13
CA GLU A 126 -2.80 7.68 -21.62
C GLU A 126 -3.47 6.58 -20.81
N THR A 127 -2.74 5.51 -20.54
CA THR A 127 -3.25 4.35 -19.81
C THR A 127 -2.14 3.74 -18.97
N VAL A 128 -2.50 3.22 -17.80
CA VAL A 128 -1.64 2.38 -16.99
C VAL A 128 -2.20 0.96 -17.03
N GLU A 129 -1.45 0.03 -17.64
CA GLU A 129 -1.84 -1.38 -17.63
C GLU A 129 -1.49 -2.04 -16.30
N THR A 130 -2.44 -2.86 -15.81
CA THR A 130 -2.21 -3.67 -14.62
C THR A 130 -1.31 -4.86 -14.93
N PRO A 131 -0.46 -5.30 -13.99
CA PRO A 131 0.42 -6.45 -14.18
C PRO A 131 -0.37 -7.71 -14.56
N ARG A 132 0.16 -8.48 -15.50
CA ARG A 132 -0.41 -9.78 -15.87
C ARG A 132 0.10 -10.86 -14.94
N VAL A 133 -0.78 -11.77 -14.55
CA VAL A 133 -0.40 -12.97 -13.78
C VAL A 133 0.25 -13.97 -14.72
N LEU A 134 1.48 -14.38 -14.40
CA LEU A 134 2.22 -15.42 -15.14
C LEU A 134 1.87 -16.81 -14.62
N GLY A 135 1.77 -16.97 -13.30
CA GLY A 135 1.50 -18.25 -12.67
C GLY A 135 1.02 -18.13 -11.24
N VAL A 136 0.33 -19.17 -10.77
CA VAL A 136 -0.17 -19.27 -9.40
C VAL A 136 0.15 -20.63 -8.81
N ALA A 137 0.82 -20.66 -7.67
CA ALA A 137 1.03 -21.85 -6.87
C ALA A 137 0.13 -21.80 -5.62
N VAL A 138 -0.63 -22.87 -5.41
CA VAL A 138 -1.53 -23.04 -4.27
C VAL A 138 -1.10 -24.23 -3.45
N VAL A 139 -0.92 -24.06 -2.15
CA VAL A 139 -0.70 -25.15 -1.21
C VAL A 139 -1.86 -25.16 -0.23
N CYS A 140 -2.61 -26.26 -0.15
CA CYS A 140 -3.77 -26.38 0.74
C CYS A 140 -3.85 -27.78 1.37
N GLU A 141 -4.53 -27.87 2.53
CA GLU A 141 -4.64 -29.13 3.27
C GLU A 141 -5.29 -30.23 2.42
N GLY A 142 -6.33 -29.88 1.67
CA GLY A 142 -7.04 -30.77 0.78
C GLY A 142 -6.42 -30.97 -0.61
N GLY A 143 -5.27 -30.36 -0.88
CA GLY A 143 -4.61 -30.35 -2.19
C GLY A 143 -4.17 -31.73 -2.72
N GLY A 144 -4.28 -32.78 -1.91
CA GLY A 144 -4.09 -34.16 -2.38
C GLY A 144 -5.32 -34.80 -3.07
N SER A 145 -6.48 -34.16 -2.98
CA SER A 145 -7.71 -34.63 -3.61
C SER A 145 -7.88 -34.03 -5.01
N ALA A 146 -8.07 -34.90 -6.02
CA ALA A 146 -8.31 -34.47 -7.41
C ALA A 146 -9.53 -33.53 -7.54
N ALA A 147 -10.58 -33.77 -6.75
CA ALA A 147 -11.75 -32.92 -6.74
C ALA A 147 -11.45 -31.50 -6.22
N VAL A 148 -10.64 -31.37 -5.17
CA VAL A 148 -10.20 -30.08 -4.63
C VAL A 148 -9.26 -29.38 -5.62
N GLN A 149 -8.31 -30.12 -6.20
CA GLN A 149 -7.42 -29.58 -7.22
C GLN A 149 -8.19 -28.98 -8.40
N SER A 150 -9.18 -29.71 -8.92
CA SER A 150 -10.00 -29.26 -10.03
C SER A 150 -10.80 -28.00 -9.68
N ARG A 151 -11.44 -27.95 -8.50
CA ARG A 151 -12.21 -26.77 -8.04
C ARG A 151 -11.33 -25.55 -7.84
N VAL A 152 -10.17 -25.72 -7.20
CA VAL A 152 -9.22 -24.63 -6.94
C VAL A 152 -8.64 -24.12 -8.26
N THR A 153 -8.25 -25.02 -9.17
CA THR A 153 -7.72 -24.64 -10.48
C THR A 153 -8.76 -23.85 -11.28
N ALA A 154 -10.02 -24.32 -11.33
CA ALA A 154 -11.10 -23.61 -12.01
C ALA A 154 -11.37 -22.22 -11.39
N LEU A 155 -11.33 -22.10 -10.05
CA LEU A 155 -11.50 -20.83 -9.35
C LEU A 155 -10.38 -19.84 -9.72
N VAL A 156 -9.12 -20.28 -9.63
CA VAL A 156 -7.96 -19.43 -9.95
C VAL A 156 -7.99 -19.00 -11.41
N GLN A 157 -8.28 -19.93 -12.33
CA GLN A 157 -8.41 -19.63 -13.75
C GLN A 157 -9.49 -18.57 -14.02
N ALA A 158 -10.66 -18.71 -13.39
CA ALA A 158 -11.77 -17.76 -13.57
C ALA A 158 -11.44 -16.35 -13.07
N LEU A 159 -10.59 -16.24 -12.04
CA LEU A 159 -10.23 -14.95 -11.43
C LEU A 159 -9.04 -14.28 -12.11
N THR A 160 -8.08 -15.06 -12.56
CA THR A 160 -6.81 -14.54 -13.11
C THR A 160 -6.74 -14.58 -14.64
N GLY A 161 -7.60 -15.37 -15.28
CA GLY A 161 -7.59 -15.57 -16.74
C GLY A 161 -6.42 -16.41 -17.26
N ILE A 162 -5.55 -16.94 -16.38
CA ILE A 162 -4.40 -17.75 -16.82
C ILE A 162 -4.82 -19.19 -17.15
N GLY A 163 -4.04 -19.83 -18.03
CA GLY A 163 -4.27 -21.23 -18.40
C GLY A 163 -3.99 -22.19 -17.24
N THR A 164 -4.65 -23.34 -17.23
CA THR A 164 -4.49 -24.37 -16.21
C THR A 164 -3.06 -24.90 -16.07
N ASN A 165 -2.26 -24.82 -17.13
CA ASN A 165 -0.83 -25.18 -17.15
C ASN A 165 0.06 -24.23 -16.34
N HIS A 166 -0.45 -23.05 -15.97
CA HIS A 166 0.22 -22.06 -15.13
C HIS A 166 -0.28 -22.08 -13.67
N ILE A 167 -1.13 -23.06 -13.32
CA ILE A 167 -1.68 -23.22 -11.98
C ILE A 167 -1.21 -24.54 -11.41
N THR A 168 -0.58 -24.50 -10.24
CA THR A 168 -0.17 -25.68 -9.51
C THR A 168 -0.88 -25.74 -8.17
N VAL A 169 -1.53 -26.88 -7.87
CA VAL A 169 -2.16 -27.13 -6.58
C VAL A 169 -1.48 -28.31 -5.91
N ALA A 170 -0.92 -28.11 -4.73
CA ALA A 170 -0.22 -29.11 -3.95
C ALA A 170 -0.85 -29.32 -2.58
N LYS A 171 -0.64 -30.51 -2.00
CA LYS A 171 -1.03 -30.80 -0.63
C LYS A 171 -0.09 -30.11 0.36
N MET A 172 -0.65 -29.45 1.37
CA MET A 172 0.12 -28.90 2.48
C MET A 172 0.73 -30.01 3.33
N ALA A 173 2.00 -29.87 3.69
CA ALA A 173 2.64 -30.78 4.64
C ALA A 173 1.97 -30.66 6.01
N SER A 174 1.73 -31.80 6.66
CA SER A 174 1.28 -31.78 8.05
C SER A 174 2.39 -31.23 8.92
N ALA A 175 2.09 -30.23 9.76
CA ALA A 175 3.03 -29.83 10.82
C ALA A 175 3.18 -31.02 11.77
N ASN A 176 4.40 -31.47 11.93
CA ASN A 176 4.76 -32.58 12.86
C ASN A 176 5.01 -31.99 14.24
#